data_bb3122b9ca8a23f917f88d2c5e532069
#
_entry.id   bb3122b9ca8a23f917f88d2c5e532069
#
_cell.length_a   1.000
_cell.length_b   1.000
_cell.length_c   1.000
_cell.angle_alpha   90.00
_cell.angle_beta   90.00
_cell.angle_gamma   90.00
#
_symmetry.space_group_name_H-M   'P 1'
#
loop_
_entity.id
_entity.type
_entity.pdbx_description
1 polymer ?
#
loop_
_entity_poly.entity_id
_entity_poly.type
_entity_poly.pdbx_seq_one_letter_code
_entity_poly.pdbx_strand_id
1 'polypeptide(L)'
;MALHLLYAVVIIALLFPWLSENFRTRIERRWNRNLMGILNIKVRISGAAPDLSVQNMMLVSNHISWLDIYLLNAVRPVRFVSKVEVRSWPVVGWLAHKTGTLFIDRTKRHDTARVNNEMATILNSGGCIGVFPEGTTSNGSLLKPFH
;
A
#
# COMPACT_ATOMS: atom_id res chain seq x y z
N MET A 1 1.35 -5.98 -19.00
CA MET A 1 0.64 -5.10 -18.04
C MET A 1 -0.85 -5.41 -17.95
N ALA A 2 -1.65 -5.31 -19.02
CA ALA A 2 -3.11 -5.53 -18.97
C ALA A 2 -3.52 -6.90 -18.38
N LEU A 3 -2.91 -8.00 -18.84
CA LEU A 3 -3.18 -9.34 -18.31
C LEU A 3 -2.81 -9.47 -16.83
N HIS A 4 -1.75 -8.82 -16.37
CA HIS A 4 -1.34 -8.83 -14.97
C HIS A 4 -2.32 -8.06 -14.08
N LEU A 5 -2.86 -6.95 -14.59
CA LEU A 5 -3.92 -6.21 -13.90
C LEU A 5 -5.24 -6.99 -13.87
N LEU A 6 -5.62 -7.59 -14.99
CA LEU A 6 -6.81 -8.46 -15.05
C LEU A 6 -6.71 -9.62 -14.05
N TYR A 7 -5.56 -10.25 -13.96
CA TYR A 7 -5.28 -11.30 -12.97
C TYR A 7 -5.51 -10.79 -11.53
N ALA A 8 -5.04 -9.56 -11.18
CA ALA A 8 -5.32 -8.97 -9.88
C ALA A 8 -6.81 -8.79 -9.63
N VAL A 9 -7.55 -8.25 -10.62
CA VAL A 9 -8.99 -8.05 -10.51
C VAL A 9 -9.71 -9.37 -10.25
N VAL A 10 -9.40 -10.40 -11.03
CA VAL A 10 -10.02 -11.73 -10.90
C VAL A 10 -9.75 -12.34 -9.51
N ILE A 11 -8.49 -12.34 -9.06
CA ILE A 11 -8.14 -12.91 -7.76
C ILE A 11 -8.80 -12.14 -6.62
N ILE A 12 -8.76 -10.82 -6.66
CA ILE A 12 -9.34 -10.00 -5.60
C ILE A 12 -10.87 -10.13 -5.58
N ALA A 13 -11.52 -10.20 -6.74
CA ALA A 13 -12.97 -10.35 -6.80
C ALA A 13 -13.44 -11.74 -6.33
N LEU A 14 -12.76 -12.81 -6.75
CA LEU A 14 -13.25 -14.17 -6.57
C LEU A 14 -12.66 -14.86 -5.34
N LEU A 15 -11.40 -14.62 -5.01
CA LEU A 15 -10.71 -15.36 -3.96
C LEU A 15 -10.57 -14.60 -2.65
N PHE A 16 -10.30 -13.28 -2.68
CA PHE A 16 -10.07 -12.51 -1.46
C PHE A 16 -11.16 -12.64 -0.41
N PRO A 17 -12.46 -12.67 -0.74
CA PRO A 17 -13.51 -12.82 0.28
C PRO A 17 -13.36 -14.07 1.15
N TRP A 18 -12.77 -15.13 0.58
CA TRP A 18 -12.64 -16.45 1.20
C TRP A 18 -11.27 -16.73 1.80
N LEU A 19 -10.28 -15.86 1.55
CA LEU A 19 -8.90 -16.05 2.01
C LEU A 19 -8.66 -15.37 3.35
N SER A 20 -7.86 -16.04 4.20
CA SER A 20 -7.33 -15.41 5.41
C SER A 20 -6.33 -14.28 5.05
N GLU A 21 -6.14 -13.35 5.98
CA GLU A 21 -5.25 -12.20 5.82
C GLU A 21 -3.83 -12.63 5.42
N ASN A 22 -3.30 -13.70 6.01
CA ASN A 22 -1.96 -14.22 5.69
C ASN A 22 -1.85 -14.67 4.24
N PHE A 23 -2.89 -15.29 3.68
CA PHE A 23 -2.91 -15.68 2.27
C PHE A 23 -3.03 -14.49 1.34
N ARG A 24 -3.88 -13.50 1.67
CA ARG A 24 -3.99 -12.24 0.92
C ARG A 24 -2.64 -11.54 0.85
N THR A 25 -1.97 -11.37 1.98
CA THR A 25 -0.63 -10.75 2.08
C THR A 25 0.41 -11.46 1.19
N ARG A 26 0.40 -12.80 1.16
CA ARG A 26 1.32 -13.56 0.30
C ARG A 26 1.02 -13.36 -1.18
N ILE A 27 -0.25 -13.34 -1.57
CA ILE A 27 -0.69 -13.09 -2.95
C ILE A 27 -0.30 -11.66 -3.37
N GLU A 28 -0.58 -10.67 -2.54
CA GLU A 28 -0.22 -9.26 -2.78
C GLU A 28 1.28 -9.11 -2.97
N ARG A 29 2.09 -9.68 -2.08
CA ARG A 29 3.55 -9.63 -2.20
C ARG A 29 4.03 -10.27 -3.50
N ARG A 30 3.51 -11.45 -3.85
CA ARG A 30 3.89 -12.15 -5.09
C ARG A 30 3.49 -11.35 -6.32
N TRP A 31 2.29 -10.79 -6.31
CA TRP A 31 1.79 -9.96 -7.41
C TRP A 31 2.68 -8.73 -7.63
N ASN A 32 3.03 -8.02 -6.56
CA ASN A 32 3.89 -6.85 -6.62
C ASN A 32 5.32 -7.20 -7.08
N ARG A 33 5.87 -8.31 -6.65
CA ARG A 33 7.17 -8.81 -7.13
C ARG A 33 7.16 -9.11 -8.63
N ASN A 34 6.10 -9.76 -9.10
CA ASN A 34 5.94 -10.04 -10.52
C ASN A 34 5.79 -8.74 -11.31
N LEU A 35 5.08 -7.74 -10.78
CA LEU A 35 4.99 -6.43 -11.39
C LEU A 35 6.36 -5.75 -11.55
N MET A 36 7.21 -5.80 -10.51
CA MET A 36 8.59 -5.29 -10.62
C MET A 36 9.36 -6.00 -11.73
N GLY A 37 9.22 -7.32 -11.84
CA GLY A 37 9.83 -8.11 -12.92
C GLY A 37 9.32 -7.71 -14.32
N ILE A 38 8.00 -7.54 -14.49
CA ILE A 38 7.38 -7.12 -15.76
C ILE A 38 7.87 -5.71 -16.18
N LEU A 39 8.10 -4.83 -15.20
CA LEU A 39 8.62 -3.48 -15.43
C LEU A 39 10.15 -3.44 -15.55
N ASN A 40 10.82 -4.59 -15.48
CA ASN A 40 12.29 -4.71 -15.46
C ASN A 40 12.96 -3.87 -14.34
N ILE A 41 12.28 -3.75 -13.18
CA ILE A 41 12.77 -3.01 -12.02
C ILE A 41 13.52 -3.97 -11.11
N LYS A 42 14.80 -3.68 -10.85
CA LYS A 42 15.62 -4.41 -9.89
C LYS A 42 15.51 -3.77 -8.51
N VAL A 43 14.92 -4.49 -7.57
CA VAL A 43 14.80 -4.04 -6.17
C VAL A 43 16.06 -4.44 -5.41
N ARG A 44 16.75 -3.46 -4.82
CA ARG A 44 17.86 -3.69 -3.88
C ARG A 44 17.40 -3.37 -2.47
N ILE A 45 17.69 -4.27 -1.55
CA ILE A 45 17.41 -4.08 -0.14
C ILE A 45 18.77 -4.00 0.57
N SER A 46 19.00 -2.89 1.30
CA SER A 46 20.15 -2.71 2.16
C SER A 46 19.68 -2.62 3.60
N GLY A 47 20.27 -3.42 4.49
CA GLY A 47 19.80 -3.59 5.86
C GLY A 47 18.79 -4.73 6.01
N ALA A 48 18.13 -4.79 7.17
CA ALA A 48 17.17 -5.83 7.50
C ALA A 48 15.79 -5.48 6.94
N ALA A 49 15.29 -6.29 6.00
CA ALA A 49 13.90 -6.18 5.57
C ALA A 49 12.98 -6.81 6.63
N PRO A 50 11.82 -6.18 6.94
CA PRO A 50 10.88 -6.76 7.89
C PRO A 50 10.31 -8.07 7.33
N ASP A 51 10.32 -9.09 8.19
CA ASP A 51 9.70 -10.38 7.88
C ASP A 51 8.17 -10.24 7.81
N LEU A 52 7.50 -11.19 7.14
CA LEU A 52 6.03 -11.25 7.09
C LEU A 52 5.39 -11.56 8.45
N SER A 53 6.14 -12.12 9.38
CA SER A 53 5.69 -12.38 10.75
C SER A 53 5.62 -11.12 11.63
N VAL A 54 6.33 -10.05 11.25
CA VAL A 54 6.29 -8.78 12.00
C VAL A 54 4.89 -8.18 11.92
N GLN A 55 4.33 -7.87 13.07
CA GLN A 55 3.00 -7.27 13.23
C GLN A 55 3.11 -5.86 13.85
N ASN A 56 2.01 -5.14 13.87
CA ASN A 56 1.88 -3.82 14.53
C ASN A 56 2.94 -2.83 14.04
N MET A 57 3.26 -2.85 12.75
CA MET A 57 4.35 -2.08 12.17
C MET A 57 3.84 -0.91 11.36
N MET A 58 4.44 0.25 11.56
CA MET A 58 4.31 1.40 10.67
C MET A 58 5.58 1.54 9.83
N LEU A 59 5.43 1.44 8.51
CA LEU A 59 6.48 1.67 7.54
C LEU A 59 6.39 3.10 7.05
N VAL A 60 7.45 3.86 7.25
CA VAL A 60 7.54 5.27 6.83
C VAL A 60 8.57 5.37 5.71
N SER A 61 8.22 6.04 4.62
CA SER A 61 9.11 6.21 3.47
C SER A 61 8.93 7.58 2.83
N ASN A 62 9.97 8.07 2.18
CA ASN A 62 9.84 9.17 1.22
C ASN A 62 9.03 8.72 -0.01
N HIS A 63 8.49 9.69 -0.76
CA HIS A 63 7.61 9.41 -1.91
C HIS A 63 8.13 10.07 -3.18
N ILE A 64 8.56 9.26 -4.13
CA ILE A 64 9.13 9.72 -5.40
C ILE A 64 8.16 9.43 -6.55
N SER A 65 7.52 8.26 -6.52
CA SER A 65 6.69 7.77 -7.61
C SER A 65 5.53 6.92 -7.10
N TRP A 66 4.48 6.80 -7.91
CA TRP A 66 3.42 5.81 -7.66
C TRP A 66 3.95 4.37 -7.55
N LEU A 67 5.13 4.09 -8.12
CA LEU A 67 5.78 2.79 -8.02
C LEU A 67 6.22 2.43 -6.60
N ASP A 68 6.43 3.40 -5.71
CA ASP A 68 6.87 3.17 -4.34
C ASP A 68 5.89 2.27 -3.58
N ILE A 69 4.59 2.42 -3.83
CA ILE A 69 3.53 1.59 -3.24
C ILE A 69 3.76 0.11 -3.59
N TYR A 70 3.99 -0.16 -4.86
CA TYR A 70 4.19 -1.53 -5.36
C TYR A 70 5.54 -2.10 -4.94
N LEU A 71 6.58 -1.26 -4.92
CA LEU A 71 7.91 -1.64 -4.48
C LEU A 71 7.91 -2.02 -3.01
N LEU A 72 7.31 -1.21 -2.15
CA LEU A 72 7.19 -1.50 -0.72
C LEU A 72 6.35 -2.75 -0.49
N ASN A 73 5.22 -2.92 -1.18
CA ASN A 73 4.40 -4.13 -1.12
C ASN A 73 5.10 -5.38 -1.69
N ALA A 74 6.06 -5.24 -2.59
CA ALA A 74 6.89 -6.36 -3.05
C ALA A 74 7.85 -6.86 -1.96
N VAL A 75 8.22 -6.00 -1.02
CA VAL A 75 9.05 -6.33 0.14
C VAL A 75 8.17 -6.78 1.30
N ARG A 76 7.26 -5.91 1.74
CA ARG A 76 6.34 -6.12 2.85
C ARG A 76 4.99 -5.47 2.54
N PRO A 77 3.94 -6.24 2.25
CA PRO A 77 2.60 -5.70 2.08
C PRO A 77 2.12 -4.98 3.35
N VAL A 78 1.63 -3.77 3.14
CA VAL A 78 1.08 -2.89 4.18
C VAL A 78 -0.14 -2.16 3.63
N ARG A 79 -1.01 -1.65 4.51
CA ARG A 79 -2.14 -0.81 4.12
C ARG A 79 -1.68 0.64 4.04
N PHE A 80 -1.84 1.26 2.88
CA PHE A 80 -1.42 2.65 2.67
C PHE A 80 -2.52 3.65 3.00
N VAL A 81 -2.11 4.88 3.30
CA VAL A 81 -3.00 6.04 3.34
C VAL A 81 -2.88 6.79 2.02
N SER A 82 -4.00 7.00 1.34
CA SER A 82 -4.07 7.65 0.04
C SER A 82 -5.09 8.80 0.04
N LYS A 83 -4.99 9.71 -0.92
CA LYS A 83 -5.97 10.76 -1.11
C LYS A 83 -7.31 10.16 -1.54
N VAL A 84 -8.42 10.76 -1.08
CA VAL A 84 -9.78 10.29 -1.39
C VAL A 84 -10.08 10.25 -2.89
N GLU A 85 -9.48 11.13 -3.68
CA GLU A 85 -9.67 11.18 -5.14
C GLU A 85 -9.23 9.89 -5.84
N VAL A 86 -8.21 9.21 -5.30
CA VAL A 86 -7.72 7.93 -5.85
C VAL A 86 -8.80 6.85 -5.80
N ARG A 87 -9.73 6.94 -4.85
CA ARG A 87 -10.84 5.99 -4.71
C ARG A 87 -11.74 5.97 -5.96
N SER A 88 -11.86 7.10 -6.65
CA SER A 88 -12.69 7.23 -7.86
C SER A 88 -11.97 6.77 -9.14
N TRP A 89 -10.70 6.43 -9.09
CA TRP A 89 -9.96 5.99 -10.26
C TRP A 89 -10.46 4.61 -10.71
N PRO A 90 -10.78 4.45 -12.02
CA PRO A 90 -11.22 3.18 -12.54
C PRO A 90 -10.23 2.06 -12.25
N VAL A 91 -10.70 0.90 -11.84
CA VAL A 91 -9.93 -0.30 -11.50
C VAL A 91 -8.96 -0.07 -10.33
N VAL A 92 -8.06 0.92 -10.40
CA VAL A 92 -7.04 1.19 -9.38
C VAL A 92 -7.68 1.55 -8.03
N GLY A 93 -8.68 2.42 -8.01
CA GLY A 93 -9.39 2.81 -6.79
C GLY A 93 -10.14 1.63 -6.16
N TRP A 94 -10.74 0.77 -6.98
CA TRP A 94 -11.39 -0.44 -6.51
C TRP A 94 -10.37 -1.44 -5.93
N LEU A 95 -9.26 -1.68 -6.62
CA LEU A 95 -8.18 -2.54 -6.12
C LEU A 95 -7.61 -2.01 -4.79
N ALA A 96 -7.27 -0.72 -4.73
CA ALA A 96 -6.77 -0.08 -3.51
C ALA A 96 -7.76 -0.22 -2.35
N HIS A 97 -9.06 -0.02 -2.59
CA HIS A 97 -10.09 -0.23 -1.57
C HIS A 97 -10.14 -1.69 -1.09
N LYS A 98 -10.10 -2.65 -2.01
CA LYS A 98 -10.17 -4.09 -1.68
C LYS A 98 -8.92 -4.60 -0.97
N THR A 99 -7.77 -3.97 -1.16
CA THR A 99 -6.52 -4.28 -0.45
C THR A 99 -6.34 -3.47 0.84
N GLY A 100 -7.39 -2.74 1.28
CA GLY A 100 -7.40 -2.09 2.59
C GLY A 100 -6.73 -0.73 2.65
N THR A 101 -6.55 -0.04 1.51
CA THR A 101 -6.08 1.35 1.50
C THR A 101 -7.06 2.25 2.25
N LEU A 102 -6.53 3.06 3.16
CA LEU A 102 -7.26 4.10 3.87
C LEU A 102 -7.30 5.37 3.02
N PHE A 103 -8.49 5.89 2.76
CA PHE A 103 -8.64 7.12 1.98
C PHE A 103 -8.90 8.30 2.88
N ILE A 104 -8.18 9.40 2.66
CA ILE A 104 -8.28 10.63 3.46
C ILE A 104 -8.64 11.84 2.60
N ASP A 105 -9.64 12.58 3.02
CA ASP A 105 -9.93 13.93 2.54
C ASP A 105 -9.23 14.94 3.46
N ARG A 106 -8.07 15.45 3.03
CA ARG A 106 -7.24 16.35 3.83
C ARG A 106 -7.85 17.74 4.01
N THR A 107 -8.89 18.06 3.26
CA THR A 107 -9.62 19.33 3.41
C THR A 107 -10.54 19.31 4.63
N LYS A 108 -10.85 18.11 5.14
CA LYS A 108 -11.77 17.89 6.25
C LYS A 108 -11.03 17.45 7.50
N ARG A 109 -10.98 18.33 8.51
CA ARG A 109 -10.29 18.03 9.78
C ARG A 109 -10.79 16.76 10.48
N HIS A 110 -12.08 16.48 10.44
CA HIS A 110 -12.67 15.29 11.05
C HIS A 110 -12.23 14.00 10.34
N ASP A 111 -11.90 14.07 9.05
CA ASP A 111 -11.46 12.90 8.28
C ASP A 111 -10.06 12.45 8.70
N THR A 112 -9.20 13.40 9.04
CA THR A 112 -7.88 13.10 9.63
C THR A 112 -8.01 12.32 10.94
N ALA A 113 -8.90 12.75 11.84
CA ALA A 113 -9.14 12.05 13.10
C ALA A 113 -9.71 10.63 12.85
N ARG A 114 -10.63 10.48 11.90
CA ARG A 114 -11.17 9.17 11.50
C ARG A 114 -10.06 8.24 11.02
N VAL A 115 -9.23 8.69 10.06
CA VAL A 115 -8.14 7.88 9.49
C VAL A 115 -7.12 7.52 10.57
N ASN A 116 -6.77 8.43 11.47
CA ASN A 116 -5.86 8.13 12.59
C ASN A 116 -6.42 7.04 13.51
N ASN A 117 -7.72 7.08 13.81
CA ASN A 117 -8.38 6.03 14.62
C ASN A 117 -8.41 4.69 13.87
N GLU A 118 -8.66 4.69 12.57
CA GLU A 118 -8.61 3.48 11.74
C GLU A 118 -7.19 2.89 11.69
N MET A 119 -6.16 3.74 11.53
CA MET A 119 -4.76 3.31 11.59
C MET A 119 -4.42 2.68 12.93
N ALA A 120 -4.82 3.31 14.04
CA ALA A 120 -4.62 2.77 15.39
C ALA A 120 -5.32 1.41 15.55
N THR A 121 -6.54 1.27 15.06
CA THR A 121 -7.29 0.00 15.10
C THR A 121 -6.56 -1.09 14.31
N ILE A 122 -6.07 -0.79 13.12
CA ILE A 122 -5.33 -1.74 12.28
C ILE A 122 -4.04 -2.17 12.99
N LEU A 123 -3.27 -1.23 13.52
CA LEU A 123 -2.05 -1.53 14.26
C LEU A 123 -2.34 -2.39 15.49
N ASN A 124 -3.33 -2.03 16.29
CA ASN A 124 -3.71 -2.78 17.50
C ASN A 124 -4.20 -4.20 17.19
N SER A 125 -4.74 -4.43 15.99
CA SER A 125 -5.16 -5.77 15.55
C SER A 125 -4.05 -6.60 14.87
N GLY A 126 -2.79 -6.15 14.91
CA GLY A 126 -1.66 -6.85 14.32
C GLY A 126 -1.37 -6.46 12.86
N GLY A 127 -2.14 -5.54 12.28
CA GLY A 127 -1.94 -5.06 10.92
C GLY A 127 -0.72 -4.17 10.76
N CYS A 128 -0.37 -3.88 9.52
CA CYS A 128 0.76 -3.02 9.16
C CYS A 128 0.30 -1.88 8.27
N ILE A 129 0.85 -0.69 8.51
CA ILE A 129 0.51 0.56 7.82
C ILE A 129 1.74 1.08 7.09
N GLY A 130 1.55 1.56 5.86
CA GLY A 130 2.55 2.32 5.10
C GLY A 130 2.13 3.79 4.98
N VAL A 131 3.04 4.70 5.29
CA VAL A 131 2.78 6.13 5.16
C VAL A 131 3.90 6.82 4.39
N PHE A 132 3.49 7.79 3.58
CA PHE A 132 4.37 8.74 2.93
C PHE A 132 4.12 10.11 3.56
N PRO A 133 4.87 10.50 4.60
CA PRO A 133 4.55 11.70 5.38
C PRO A 133 4.68 13.00 4.58
N GLU A 134 5.44 12.99 3.46
CA GLU A 134 5.50 14.10 2.51
C GLU A 134 4.15 14.41 1.85
N GLY A 135 3.23 13.45 1.86
CA GLY A 135 1.88 13.61 1.33
C GLY A 135 1.75 13.84 -0.17
N THR A 136 2.85 13.92 -0.89
CA THR A 136 2.93 14.06 -2.35
C THR A 136 4.28 13.55 -2.84
N THR A 137 4.37 13.22 -4.12
CA THR A 137 5.63 12.80 -4.74
C THR A 137 6.62 13.96 -4.86
N SER A 138 7.92 13.63 -4.81
CA SER A 138 9.05 14.54 -5.01
C SER A 138 10.00 14.00 -6.07
N ASN A 139 11.02 14.77 -6.42
CA ASN A 139 12.10 14.28 -7.29
C ASN A 139 13.18 13.47 -6.53
N GLY A 140 13.01 13.30 -5.22
CA GLY A 140 13.93 12.54 -4.37
C GLY A 140 15.24 13.25 -4.01
N SER A 141 15.49 14.46 -4.49
CA SER A 141 16.72 15.21 -4.18
C SER A 141 16.72 15.77 -2.75
N LEU A 142 15.54 16.12 -2.23
CA LEU A 142 15.33 16.62 -0.87
C LEU A 142 14.04 16.01 -0.30
N LEU A 143 14.03 15.77 1.00
CA LEU A 143 12.81 15.42 1.72
C LEU A 143 11.92 16.66 1.84
N LYS A 144 10.64 16.51 1.53
CA LYS A 144 9.64 17.54 1.78
C LYS A 144 9.23 17.56 3.25
N PRO A 145 8.68 18.69 3.75
CA PRO A 145 8.10 18.74 5.08
C PRO A 145 7.08 17.61 5.30
N PHE A 146 7.07 17.06 6.50
CA PHE A 146 6.11 16.04 6.91
C PHE A 146 4.81 16.70 7.38
N HIS A 147 3.70 16.07 7.06
CA HIS A 147 2.35 16.51 7.39
C HIS A 147 1.69 15.62 8.43
#